data_f9d21bbb3715fbc3b4a1d87ccd978c15
#
_entry.id   f9d21bbb3715fbc3b4a1d87ccd978c15
#
_cell.length_a   1.000
_cell.length_b   1.000
_cell.length_c   1.000
_cell.angle_alpha   90.00
_cell.angle_beta   90.00
_cell.angle_gamma   90.00
#
_symmetry.space_group_name_H-M   'P 1'
#
loop_
_entity.id
_entity.type
_entity.pdbx_description
1 polymer ?
#
loop_
_entity_poly.entity_id
_entity_poly.type
_entity_poly.pdbx_seq_one_letter_code
_entity_poly.pdbx_strand_id
1 'polypeptide(L)'
;MLNEEVLQYIEEHWEEGYELLLTLAQIPAPSHHEEKRVEFCKNWLEAMGAEGVYVDEALNVVYPYQAEADKPLVVFMAHTDVVFPDTTPLPLKEEDGKICCPGVGDDTANLVALLLTARYVTQNHLAVKDCGVLFVCNSCEEGMGNLKGSRKICETYGDRIKEFYSFDGTMGWLVNRAVGSARYRVTVKTRGGHSYGCFGRENAIAELASIIDDIYKIRVPEEGKTTYNVGTIEGGTSVNTIAQEVQMLCEYRSDRKDGLEYMEKKFHEIFESHKKEHVEVEVELVGLRPCENLNEEQESRRQEMIRIAQDISEELTGIRPDGIPGSTDCNIPLSMGIPSVCYGAVAGEGAHTREEYVVKASLKTGYQVAFASVLRYFEEV
;
A
#
# COMPACT_ATOMS: atom_id res chain seq x y z
N MET A 1 9.58 13.75 -22.51
CA MET A 1 9.06 12.73 -23.48
C MET A 1 10.08 11.61 -23.62
N LEU A 2 9.61 10.39 -23.85
CA LEU A 2 10.46 9.25 -24.22
C LEU A 2 11.00 9.48 -25.64
N ASN A 3 12.27 9.14 -25.88
CA ASN A 3 12.85 9.19 -27.22
C ASN A 3 12.47 7.94 -28.05
N GLU A 4 12.84 7.93 -29.33
CA GLU A 4 12.50 6.82 -30.25
C GLU A 4 13.10 5.49 -29.81
N GLU A 5 14.31 5.46 -29.24
CA GLU A 5 15.00 4.25 -28.79
C GLU A 5 14.25 3.57 -27.63
N VAL A 6 13.79 4.36 -26.65
CA VAL A 6 12.98 3.85 -25.54
C VAL A 6 11.65 3.31 -26.03
N LEU A 7 10.97 4.04 -26.92
CA LEU A 7 9.69 3.60 -27.49
C LEU A 7 9.86 2.30 -28.29
N GLN A 8 10.93 2.18 -29.07
CA GLN A 8 11.27 0.97 -29.81
C GLN A 8 11.57 -0.20 -28.86
N TYR A 9 12.33 0.03 -27.78
CA TYR A 9 12.60 -1.00 -26.78
C TYR A 9 11.30 -1.52 -26.16
N ILE A 10 10.38 -0.62 -25.77
CA ILE A 10 9.07 -1.03 -25.21
C ILE A 10 8.27 -1.83 -26.26
N GLU A 11 8.29 -1.43 -27.52
CA GLU A 11 7.62 -2.15 -28.61
C GLU A 11 8.17 -3.56 -28.81
N GLU A 12 9.48 -3.73 -28.72
CA GLU A 12 10.15 -5.02 -28.92
C GLU A 12 10.00 -5.98 -27.72
N HIS A 13 9.78 -5.44 -26.50
CA HIS A 13 9.78 -6.21 -25.25
C HIS A 13 8.42 -6.24 -24.52
N TRP A 14 7.35 -5.66 -25.09
CA TRP A 14 6.07 -5.62 -24.40
C TRP A 14 5.46 -7.02 -24.21
N GLU A 15 5.70 -7.95 -25.13
CA GLU A 15 5.24 -9.34 -25.00
C GLU A 15 5.94 -10.06 -23.86
N GLU A 16 7.23 -9.80 -23.65
CA GLU A 16 7.95 -10.35 -22.49
C GLU A 16 7.38 -9.79 -21.18
N GLY A 17 7.04 -8.50 -21.15
CA GLY A 17 6.37 -7.88 -20.00
C GLY A 17 4.99 -8.47 -19.76
N TYR A 18 4.24 -8.77 -20.80
CA TYR A 18 2.97 -9.45 -20.73
C TYR A 18 3.11 -10.88 -20.15
N GLU A 19 4.06 -11.69 -20.64
CA GLU A 19 4.33 -13.02 -20.09
C GLU A 19 4.82 -12.97 -18.63
N LEU A 20 5.60 -11.95 -18.27
CA LEU A 20 6.02 -11.72 -16.90
C LEU A 20 4.81 -11.42 -16.00
N LEU A 21 3.85 -10.62 -16.48
CA LEU A 21 2.61 -10.33 -15.77
C LEU A 21 1.79 -11.61 -15.52
N LEU A 22 1.59 -12.43 -16.55
CA LEU A 22 0.87 -13.71 -16.43
C LEU A 22 1.53 -14.65 -15.42
N THR A 23 2.85 -14.66 -15.37
CA THR A 23 3.62 -15.48 -14.43
C THR A 23 3.48 -14.98 -13.00
N LEU A 24 3.75 -13.68 -12.77
CA LEU A 24 3.69 -13.08 -11.44
C LEU A 24 2.28 -13.08 -10.85
N ALA A 25 1.25 -12.80 -11.66
CA ALA A 25 -0.13 -12.75 -11.20
C ALA A 25 -0.60 -14.08 -10.59
N GLN A 26 -0.08 -15.21 -11.04
CA GLN A 26 -0.45 -16.53 -10.53
C GLN A 26 0.31 -16.93 -9.25
N ILE A 27 1.42 -16.24 -8.91
CA ILE A 27 2.17 -16.54 -7.69
C ILE A 27 1.40 -15.95 -6.49
N PRO A 28 0.90 -16.77 -5.55
CA PRO A 28 0.21 -16.28 -4.38
C PRO A 28 1.18 -15.52 -3.47
N ALA A 29 0.75 -14.37 -2.97
CA ALA A 29 1.55 -13.52 -2.09
C ALA A 29 0.63 -12.76 -1.12
N PRO A 30 -0.08 -13.43 -0.20
CA PRO A 30 -0.79 -12.70 0.85
C PRO A 30 0.19 -11.91 1.71
N SER A 31 -0.23 -10.76 2.22
CA SER A 31 0.62 -9.93 3.10
C SER A 31 1.23 -10.76 4.22
N HIS A 32 2.52 -10.57 4.50
CA HIS A 32 3.39 -11.36 5.37
C HIS A 32 3.82 -12.75 4.85
N HIS A 33 3.45 -13.13 3.62
CA HIS A 33 3.76 -14.43 2.99
C HIS A 33 4.16 -14.24 1.51
N GLU A 34 4.94 -13.20 1.21
CA GLU A 34 5.35 -12.82 -0.13
C GLU A 34 6.60 -13.55 -0.62
N GLU A 35 7.18 -14.45 0.15
CA GLU A 35 8.50 -15.08 -0.09
C GLU A 35 8.66 -15.60 -1.53
N LYS A 36 7.60 -16.18 -2.11
CA LYS A 36 7.66 -16.73 -3.48
C LYS A 36 7.79 -15.65 -4.55
N ARG A 37 7.02 -14.53 -4.42
CA ARG A 37 7.14 -13.40 -5.35
C ARG A 37 8.45 -12.66 -5.16
N VAL A 38 8.89 -12.50 -3.92
CA VAL A 38 10.18 -11.90 -3.55
C VAL A 38 11.34 -12.67 -4.16
N GLU A 39 11.37 -14.01 -4.01
CA GLU A 39 12.40 -14.86 -4.64
C GLU A 39 12.34 -14.75 -6.16
N PHE A 40 11.15 -14.77 -6.75
CA PHE A 40 10.99 -14.62 -8.18
C PHE A 40 11.53 -13.27 -8.68
N CYS A 41 11.13 -12.14 -8.09
CA CYS A 41 11.56 -10.80 -8.49
C CYS A 41 13.07 -10.63 -8.35
N LYS A 42 13.65 -11.10 -7.23
CA LYS A 42 15.10 -11.07 -7.02
C LYS A 42 15.83 -11.83 -8.12
N ASN A 43 15.47 -13.09 -8.34
CA ASN A 43 16.11 -13.94 -9.34
C ASN A 43 15.94 -13.37 -10.77
N TRP A 44 14.79 -12.78 -11.05
CA TRP A 44 14.52 -12.14 -12.35
C TRP A 44 15.45 -10.93 -12.58
N LEU A 45 15.58 -10.03 -11.58
CA LEU A 45 16.49 -8.89 -11.67
C LEU A 45 17.95 -9.32 -11.84
N GLU A 46 18.42 -10.29 -11.05
CA GLU A 46 19.78 -10.82 -11.17
C GLU A 46 20.03 -11.45 -12.54
N ALA A 47 19.07 -12.21 -13.08
CA ALA A 47 19.15 -12.78 -14.42
C ALA A 47 19.19 -11.72 -15.54
N MET A 48 18.62 -10.52 -15.30
CA MET A 48 18.67 -9.39 -16.23
C MET A 48 19.95 -8.55 -16.09
N GLY A 49 20.89 -8.95 -15.24
CA GLY A 49 22.18 -8.29 -15.05
C GLY A 49 22.23 -7.28 -13.93
N ALA A 50 21.20 -7.19 -13.07
CA ALA A 50 21.21 -6.32 -11.91
C ALA A 50 22.21 -6.84 -10.85
N GLU A 51 23.14 -5.97 -10.43
CA GLU A 51 24.14 -6.27 -9.41
C GLU A 51 23.75 -5.63 -8.06
N GLY A 52 24.03 -6.34 -6.97
CA GLY A 52 23.78 -5.82 -5.61
C GLY A 52 22.32 -5.89 -5.18
N VAL A 53 21.48 -6.67 -5.87
CA VAL A 53 20.09 -6.94 -5.46
C VAL A 53 20.09 -7.75 -4.16
N TYR A 54 19.31 -7.31 -3.18
CA TYR A 54 19.16 -8.03 -1.92
C TYR A 54 17.71 -8.02 -1.44
N VAL A 55 17.41 -8.91 -0.49
CA VAL A 55 16.12 -8.95 0.23
C VAL A 55 16.35 -8.49 1.65
N ASP A 56 15.57 -7.53 2.13
CA ASP A 56 15.64 -7.05 3.51
C ASP A 56 14.75 -7.84 4.47
N GLU A 57 14.78 -7.49 5.78
CA GLU A 57 14.01 -8.19 6.81
C GLU A 57 12.49 -7.97 6.69
N ALA A 58 12.06 -6.98 5.90
CA ALA A 58 10.65 -6.75 5.61
C ALA A 58 10.15 -7.57 4.41
N LEU A 59 11.03 -8.31 3.72
CA LEU A 59 10.80 -8.99 2.44
C LEU A 59 10.73 -8.03 1.24
N ASN A 60 11.33 -6.85 1.31
CA ASN A 60 11.51 -6.03 0.10
C ASN A 60 12.64 -6.60 -0.75
N VAL A 61 12.44 -6.68 -2.06
CA VAL A 61 13.54 -6.83 -3.01
C VAL A 61 14.04 -5.43 -3.35
N VAL A 62 15.28 -5.15 -2.98
CA VAL A 62 15.90 -3.83 -3.17
C VAL A 62 17.02 -3.94 -4.20
N TYR A 63 16.91 -3.14 -5.25
CA TYR A 63 17.95 -2.98 -6.25
C TYR A 63 18.50 -1.55 -6.21
N PRO A 64 19.68 -1.34 -5.57
CA PRO A 64 20.34 -0.04 -5.53
C PRO A 64 21.13 0.20 -6.80
N TYR A 65 20.64 1.09 -7.66
CA TYR A 65 21.27 1.44 -8.92
C TYR A 65 22.08 2.73 -8.78
N GLN A 66 23.43 2.65 -8.93
CA GLN A 66 24.37 3.76 -8.75
C GLN A 66 24.10 4.57 -7.46
N ALA A 67 23.77 3.87 -6.37
CA ALA A 67 23.31 4.41 -5.09
C ALA A 67 24.46 4.51 -4.06
N GLU A 68 25.63 5.04 -4.45
CA GLU A 68 26.79 5.22 -3.57
C GLU A 68 26.41 5.95 -2.28
N ALA A 69 27.16 5.70 -1.21
CA ALA A 69 26.78 6.08 0.16
C ALA A 69 26.60 7.60 0.37
N ASP A 70 27.23 8.42 -0.43
CA ASP A 70 27.22 9.89 -0.37
C ASP A 70 26.16 10.54 -1.28
N LYS A 71 25.50 9.77 -2.13
CA LYS A 71 24.46 10.28 -3.05
C LYS A 71 23.09 10.37 -2.39
N PRO A 72 22.30 11.42 -2.68
CA PRO A 72 20.87 11.40 -2.41
C PRO A 72 20.19 10.32 -3.26
N LEU A 73 19.04 9.85 -2.80
CA LEU A 73 18.31 8.75 -3.43
C LEU A 73 16.94 9.18 -3.92
N VAL A 74 16.52 8.58 -5.02
CA VAL A 74 15.12 8.53 -5.46
C VAL A 74 14.65 7.10 -5.39
N VAL A 75 13.50 6.87 -4.78
CA VAL A 75 12.89 5.55 -4.65
C VAL A 75 11.76 5.41 -5.66
N PHE A 76 11.76 4.29 -6.39
CA PHE A 76 10.62 3.81 -7.16
C PHE A 76 10.20 2.45 -6.62
N MET A 77 8.94 2.33 -6.25
CA MET A 77 8.39 1.19 -5.53
C MET A 77 7.10 0.70 -6.19
N ALA A 78 6.85 -0.60 -6.10
CA ALA A 78 5.60 -1.26 -6.45
C ALA A 78 5.47 -2.52 -5.57
N HIS A 79 4.26 -2.78 -5.03
CA HIS A 79 4.14 -3.83 -4.02
C HIS A 79 3.95 -5.23 -4.60
N THR A 80 4.37 -6.23 -3.84
CA THR A 80 4.33 -7.64 -4.22
C THR A 80 3.16 -8.39 -3.61
N ASP A 81 2.60 -7.89 -2.51
CA ASP A 81 1.52 -8.56 -1.82
C ASP A 81 0.15 -8.30 -2.47
N VAL A 82 -0.82 -9.13 -2.10
CA VAL A 82 -2.22 -9.03 -2.50
C VAL A 82 -3.12 -9.26 -1.30
N VAL A 83 -4.33 -8.67 -1.30
CA VAL A 83 -5.31 -8.80 -0.19
C VAL A 83 -5.84 -10.22 0.00
N PHE A 84 -5.62 -11.11 -0.97
CA PHE A 84 -6.20 -12.45 -0.97
C PHE A 84 -5.35 -13.43 -0.15
N PRO A 85 -5.98 -14.26 0.73
CA PRO A 85 -5.26 -15.18 1.62
C PRO A 85 -4.82 -16.48 0.94
N ASP A 86 -4.90 -16.56 -0.38
CA ASP A 86 -4.60 -17.76 -1.15
C ASP A 86 -3.13 -18.14 -1.07
N THR A 87 -2.85 -19.41 -0.83
CA THR A 87 -1.50 -19.99 -0.79
C THR A 87 -1.21 -20.89 -1.99
N THR A 88 -2.19 -21.10 -2.86
CA THR A 88 -2.12 -21.83 -4.13
C THR A 88 -2.19 -20.84 -5.29
N PRO A 89 -1.76 -21.23 -6.51
CA PRO A 89 -1.81 -20.35 -7.68
C PRO A 89 -3.17 -19.68 -7.87
N LEU A 90 -3.15 -18.36 -8.06
CA LEU A 90 -4.36 -17.58 -8.30
C LEU A 90 -4.96 -17.89 -9.67
N PRO A 91 -6.30 -17.91 -9.79
CA PRO A 91 -6.96 -18.22 -11.05
C PRO A 91 -6.76 -17.10 -12.06
N LEU A 92 -6.10 -17.40 -13.17
CA LEU A 92 -5.87 -16.47 -14.26
C LEU A 92 -6.74 -16.84 -15.46
N LYS A 93 -7.39 -15.85 -16.07
CA LYS A 93 -8.22 -15.99 -17.24
C LYS A 93 -8.01 -14.80 -18.18
N GLU A 94 -7.94 -15.07 -19.47
CA GLU A 94 -7.97 -14.03 -20.47
C GLU A 94 -9.30 -14.09 -21.24
N GLU A 95 -9.99 -12.97 -21.30
CA GLU A 95 -11.24 -12.85 -22.06
C GLU A 95 -11.47 -11.39 -22.50
N ASP A 96 -11.98 -11.19 -23.69
CA ASP A 96 -12.40 -9.89 -24.22
C ASP A 96 -11.34 -8.76 -24.09
N GLY A 97 -10.06 -9.10 -24.27
CA GLY A 97 -8.95 -8.16 -24.14
C GLY A 97 -8.58 -7.80 -22.70
N LYS A 98 -9.11 -8.52 -21.73
CA LYS A 98 -8.82 -8.40 -20.31
C LYS A 98 -7.98 -9.56 -19.82
N ILE A 99 -7.12 -9.28 -18.86
CA ILE A 99 -6.38 -10.26 -18.07
C ILE A 99 -7.00 -10.22 -16.69
N CYS A 100 -7.75 -11.27 -16.35
CA CYS A 100 -8.48 -11.38 -15.09
C CYS A 100 -7.70 -12.29 -14.14
N CYS A 101 -7.29 -11.74 -13.01
CA CYS A 101 -6.65 -12.48 -11.91
C CYS A 101 -6.71 -11.60 -10.65
N PRO A 102 -7.03 -12.14 -9.48
CA PRO A 102 -6.98 -11.36 -8.23
C PRO A 102 -5.58 -10.76 -7.99
N GLY A 103 -5.49 -9.45 -7.76
CA GLY A 103 -4.22 -8.73 -7.57
C GLY A 103 -3.41 -8.47 -8.85
N VAL A 104 -4.03 -8.60 -10.03
CA VAL A 104 -3.34 -8.38 -11.31
C VAL A 104 -3.11 -6.90 -11.60
N GLY A 105 -4.01 -6.04 -11.18
CA GLY A 105 -3.94 -4.59 -11.32
C GLY A 105 -3.35 -3.94 -10.08
N ASP A 106 -3.72 -4.48 -8.93
CA ASP A 106 -3.30 -4.05 -7.60
C ASP A 106 -2.43 -5.14 -6.95
N ASP A 107 -1.12 -5.14 -7.14
CA ASP A 107 -0.29 -4.14 -7.84
C ASP A 107 0.59 -4.79 -8.93
N THR A 108 0.30 -6.07 -9.32
CA THR A 108 1.22 -6.89 -10.14
C THR A 108 1.59 -6.22 -11.47
N ALA A 109 0.65 -5.51 -12.13
CA ALA A 109 0.94 -4.87 -13.41
C ALA A 109 1.87 -3.66 -13.29
N ASN A 110 1.75 -2.87 -12.23
CA ASN A 110 2.68 -1.77 -11.92
C ASN A 110 4.06 -2.31 -11.52
N LEU A 111 4.10 -3.41 -10.75
CA LEU A 111 5.34 -4.11 -10.41
C LEU A 111 6.09 -4.58 -11.67
N VAL A 112 5.39 -5.12 -12.67
CA VAL A 112 5.99 -5.50 -13.96
C VAL A 112 6.54 -4.28 -14.69
N ALA A 113 5.81 -3.16 -14.72
CA ALA A 113 6.27 -1.93 -15.34
C ALA A 113 7.57 -1.41 -14.68
N LEU A 114 7.66 -1.48 -13.35
CA LEU A 114 8.86 -1.15 -12.59
C LEU A 114 10.04 -2.08 -12.94
N LEU A 115 9.82 -3.40 -12.97
CA LEU A 115 10.84 -4.40 -13.30
C LEU A 115 11.38 -4.21 -14.71
N LEU A 116 10.53 -3.97 -15.72
CA LEU A 116 10.95 -3.71 -17.09
C LEU A 116 11.79 -2.44 -17.19
N THR A 117 11.43 -1.40 -16.44
CA THR A 117 12.20 -0.16 -16.41
C THR A 117 13.56 -0.36 -15.76
N ALA A 118 13.64 -1.09 -14.64
CA ALA A 118 14.90 -1.47 -13.99
C ALA A 118 15.80 -2.28 -14.93
N ARG A 119 15.23 -3.22 -15.70
CA ARG A 119 15.97 -3.96 -16.72
C ARG A 119 16.55 -3.04 -17.80
N TYR A 120 15.74 -2.12 -18.32
CA TYR A 120 16.19 -1.20 -19.38
C TYR A 120 17.39 -0.38 -18.95
N VAL A 121 17.34 0.27 -17.76
CA VAL A 121 18.44 1.10 -17.27
C VAL A 121 19.71 0.27 -17.01
N THR A 122 19.53 -0.98 -16.55
CA THR A 122 20.64 -1.91 -16.27
C THR A 122 21.33 -2.34 -17.56
N GLN A 123 20.58 -2.85 -18.54
CA GLN A 123 21.14 -3.40 -19.78
C GLN A 123 21.76 -2.34 -20.68
N ASN A 124 21.26 -1.10 -20.62
CA ASN A 124 21.82 0.03 -21.35
C ASN A 124 22.86 0.81 -20.56
N HIS A 125 23.20 0.40 -19.33
CA HIS A 125 24.20 1.01 -18.47
C HIS A 125 23.99 2.52 -18.31
N LEU A 126 22.73 2.97 -18.17
CA LEU A 126 22.39 4.38 -18.13
C LEU A 126 22.99 5.09 -16.89
N ALA A 127 23.58 6.24 -17.10
CA ALA A 127 24.10 7.06 -16.01
C ALA A 127 22.98 7.84 -15.31
N VAL A 128 22.97 7.82 -13.96
CA VAL A 128 22.09 8.71 -13.19
C VAL A 128 22.64 10.14 -13.20
N LYS A 129 21.75 11.13 -13.07
CA LYS A 129 22.13 12.56 -12.96
C LYS A 129 22.77 12.84 -11.59
N ASP A 130 21.99 13.34 -10.66
CA ASP A 130 22.46 13.86 -9.37
C ASP A 130 22.12 12.96 -8.18
N CYS A 131 21.59 11.75 -8.42
CA CYS A 131 21.10 10.87 -7.37
C CYS A 131 21.30 9.39 -7.73
N GLY A 132 21.37 8.52 -6.72
CA GLY A 132 21.15 7.09 -6.92
C GLY A 132 19.65 6.78 -7.02
N VAL A 133 19.33 5.63 -7.62
CA VAL A 133 17.96 5.16 -7.72
C VAL A 133 17.81 3.83 -6.95
N LEU A 134 16.78 3.73 -6.13
CA LEU A 134 16.35 2.45 -5.54
C LEU A 134 15.12 1.95 -6.29
N PHE A 135 15.23 0.80 -6.93
CA PHE A 135 14.09 0.03 -7.41
C PHE A 135 13.67 -0.95 -6.32
N VAL A 136 12.42 -0.90 -5.89
CA VAL A 136 11.95 -1.68 -4.75
C VAL A 136 10.68 -2.43 -5.12
N CYS A 137 10.75 -3.78 -5.07
CA CYS A 137 9.53 -4.59 -5.05
C CYS A 137 9.20 -4.81 -3.57
N ASN A 138 8.27 -4.02 -3.03
CA ASN A 138 8.02 -4.01 -1.59
C ASN A 138 6.96 -5.00 -1.14
N SER A 139 6.93 -5.25 0.15
CA SER A 139 6.00 -6.16 0.80
C SER A 139 5.04 -5.43 1.74
N CYS A 140 3.93 -6.09 2.08
CA CYS A 140 3.04 -5.67 3.14
C CYS A 140 2.46 -4.25 2.94
N GLU A 141 2.12 -3.86 1.71
CA GLU A 141 1.33 -2.66 1.45
C GLU A 141 -0.09 -2.86 1.95
N GLU A 142 -0.67 -4.00 1.66
CA GLU A 142 -2.08 -4.30 1.82
C GLU A 142 -2.54 -4.51 3.26
N GLY A 143 -3.78 -4.16 3.51
CA GLY A 143 -4.55 -4.55 4.71
C GLY A 143 -3.79 -4.48 6.03
N MET A 144 -3.53 -5.66 6.61
CA MET A 144 -2.83 -5.82 7.88
C MET A 144 -1.30 -5.80 7.74
N GLY A 145 -0.77 -5.69 6.52
CA GLY A 145 0.66 -5.53 6.27
C GLY A 145 1.23 -4.24 6.83
N ASN A 146 0.37 -3.23 6.96
CA ASN A 146 0.64 -1.98 7.67
C ASN A 146 1.87 -1.20 7.14
N LEU A 147 2.11 -1.27 5.81
CA LEU A 147 3.21 -0.59 5.11
C LEU A 147 4.59 -1.00 5.64
N LYS A 148 4.76 -2.26 6.04
CA LYS A 148 6.00 -2.78 6.62
C LYS A 148 7.19 -2.58 5.68
N GLY A 149 6.98 -2.82 4.38
CA GLY A 149 8.00 -2.64 3.35
C GLY A 149 8.47 -1.20 3.23
N SER A 150 7.55 -0.27 3.04
CA SER A 150 7.85 1.17 2.96
C SER A 150 8.51 1.70 4.23
N ARG A 151 8.07 1.26 5.42
CA ARG A 151 8.73 1.60 6.70
C ARG A 151 10.20 1.18 6.70
N LYS A 152 10.49 -0.06 6.30
CA LYS A 152 11.86 -0.57 6.30
C LYS A 152 12.77 0.21 5.35
N ILE A 153 12.28 0.57 4.17
CA ILE A 153 13.03 1.41 3.22
C ILE A 153 13.30 2.79 3.83
N CYS A 154 12.30 3.43 4.43
CA CYS A 154 12.45 4.74 5.06
C CYS A 154 13.34 4.69 6.32
N GLU A 155 13.28 3.62 7.12
CA GLU A 155 14.19 3.41 8.27
C GLU A 155 15.65 3.25 7.82
N THR A 156 15.86 2.56 6.69
CA THR A 156 17.22 2.26 6.20
C THR A 156 17.85 3.42 5.46
N TYR A 157 17.08 4.16 4.69
CA TYR A 157 17.57 5.15 3.72
C TYR A 157 17.00 6.55 3.91
N GLY A 158 16.06 6.78 4.87
CA GLY A 158 15.25 7.99 4.97
C GLY A 158 16.04 9.30 4.90
N ASP A 159 17.18 9.38 5.58
CA ASP A 159 18.06 10.57 5.57
C ASP A 159 18.62 10.91 4.18
N ARG A 160 18.60 9.97 3.26
CA ARG A 160 19.13 10.11 1.90
C ARG A 160 18.04 10.26 0.85
N ILE A 161 16.80 9.85 1.14
CA ILE A 161 15.70 9.88 0.18
C ILE A 161 15.25 11.32 -0.03
N LYS A 162 15.40 11.84 -1.23
CA LYS A 162 14.91 13.17 -1.61
C LYS A 162 13.51 13.13 -2.24
N GLU A 163 13.14 12.03 -2.88
CA GLU A 163 11.85 11.83 -3.54
C GLU A 163 11.49 10.35 -3.54
N PHE A 164 10.20 10.09 -3.42
CA PHE A 164 9.67 8.74 -3.33
C PHE A 164 8.44 8.59 -4.25
N TYR A 165 8.48 7.59 -5.11
CA TYR A 165 7.41 7.23 -6.03
C TYR A 165 6.92 5.82 -5.73
N SER A 166 5.60 5.66 -5.57
CA SER A 166 4.94 4.36 -5.56
C SER A 166 4.10 4.25 -6.83
N PHE A 167 4.32 3.21 -7.60
CA PHE A 167 3.39 2.83 -8.65
C PHE A 167 2.35 1.91 -8.02
N ASP A 168 1.10 2.35 -7.99
CA ASP A 168 -0.01 1.62 -7.36
C ASP A 168 -1.34 2.14 -7.89
N GLY A 169 -2.34 1.27 -7.95
CA GLY A 169 -3.65 1.57 -8.51
C GLY A 169 -3.69 1.55 -10.03
N THR A 170 -4.71 2.17 -10.61
CA THR A 170 -4.96 2.14 -12.05
C THR A 170 -4.78 3.49 -12.72
N MET A 171 -4.64 3.47 -14.04
CA MET A 171 -4.53 4.65 -14.89
C MET A 171 -5.64 5.66 -14.59
N GLY A 172 -5.26 6.93 -14.38
CA GLY A 172 -6.18 7.97 -13.95
C GLY A 172 -6.32 8.12 -12.42
N TRP A 173 -5.68 7.25 -11.65
CA TRP A 173 -5.63 7.34 -10.20
C TRP A 173 -4.30 7.93 -9.73
N LEU A 174 -4.37 8.91 -8.83
CA LEU A 174 -3.21 9.56 -8.23
C LEU A 174 -3.56 9.96 -6.79
N VAL A 175 -2.71 9.58 -5.83
CA VAL A 175 -2.87 9.99 -4.44
C VAL A 175 -2.07 11.26 -4.18
N ASN A 176 -2.79 12.33 -3.83
CA ASN A 176 -2.22 13.65 -3.55
C ASN A 176 -2.22 14.03 -2.07
N ARG A 177 -2.78 13.20 -1.20
CA ARG A 177 -2.82 13.40 0.26
C ARG A 177 -2.85 12.06 0.99
N ALA A 178 -1.99 11.91 1.99
CA ALA A 178 -1.95 10.71 2.81
C ALA A 178 -3.10 10.65 3.81
N VAL A 179 -3.94 9.62 3.70
CA VAL A 179 -4.96 9.30 4.71
C VAL A 179 -4.36 8.39 5.75
N GLY A 180 -4.22 8.90 6.96
CA GLY A 180 -3.78 8.11 8.10
C GLY A 180 -4.91 7.26 8.70
N SER A 181 -4.54 6.19 9.40
CA SER A 181 -5.49 5.32 10.10
C SER A 181 -4.87 4.66 11.32
N ALA A 182 -5.70 4.37 12.32
CA ALA A 182 -5.35 3.44 13.39
C ALA A 182 -6.39 2.33 13.47
N ARG A 183 -5.93 1.11 13.61
CA ARG A 183 -6.74 -0.11 13.66
C ARG A 183 -6.52 -0.81 14.98
N TYR A 184 -7.60 -1.19 15.64
CA TYR A 184 -7.56 -1.81 16.96
C TYR A 184 -8.29 -3.14 16.97
N ARG A 185 -7.70 -4.10 17.72
CA ARG A 185 -8.44 -5.25 18.26
C ARG A 185 -8.82 -4.90 19.68
N VAL A 186 -10.13 -4.95 19.98
CA VAL A 186 -10.65 -4.71 21.32
C VAL A 186 -11.30 -5.99 21.81
N THR A 187 -10.79 -6.54 22.91
CA THR A 187 -11.31 -7.76 23.53
C THR A 187 -11.91 -7.42 24.89
N VAL A 188 -13.16 -7.79 25.07
CA VAL A 188 -13.86 -7.64 26.36
C VAL A 188 -13.97 -9.00 27.02
N LYS A 189 -13.54 -9.08 28.29
CA LYS A 189 -13.61 -10.30 29.11
C LYS A 189 -14.42 -10.07 30.38
N THR A 190 -15.22 -11.07 30.74
CA THR A 190 -16.06 -11.06 31.96
C THR A 190 -16.02 -12.42 32.65
N ARG A 191 -16.67 -12.54 33.81
CA ARG A 191 -16.74 -13.81 34.54
C ARG A 191 -17.58 -14.89 33.84
N GLY A 192 -18.59 -14.48 33.04
CA GLY A 192 -19.51 -15.38 32.38
C GLY A 192 -20.41 -16.18 33.35
N GLY A 193 -21.09 -17.20 32.82
CA GLY A 193 -21.90 -18.11 33.60
C GLY A 193 -23.15 -18.62 32.89
N HIS A 194 -23.98 -19.41 33.63
CA HIS A 194 -25.26 -19.87 33.12
C HIS A 194 -26.26 -18.70 33.06
N SER A 195 -26.91 -18.47 31.95
CA SER A 195 -27.76 -17.29 31.71
C SER A 195 -28.86 -17.08 32.74
N TYR A 196 -29.48 -18.16 33.21
CA TYR A 196 -30.51 -18.13 34.25
C TYR A 196 -29.90 -18.12 35.67
N GLY A 197 -29.00 -19.07 35.98
CA GLY A 197 -28.46 -19.23 37.34
C GLY A 197 -27.48 -18.13 37.79
N CYS A 198 -26.87 -17.41 36.83
CA CYS A 198 -25.95 -16.33 37.08
C CYS A 198 -26.50 -15.00 36.56
N PHE A 199 -27.82 -14.88 36.42
CA PHE A 199 -28.47 -13.66 35.94
C PHE A 199 -28.02 -12.42 36.75
N GLY A 200 -27.68 -11.34 36.05
CA GLY A 200 -27.18 -10.09 36.66
C GLY A 200 -25.64 -9.96 36.65
N ARG A 201 -24.90 -10.99 36.23
CA ARG A 201 -23.46 -10.84 35.93
C ARG A 201 -23.24 -10.09 34.63
N GLU A 202 -22.06 -9.50 34.55
CA GLU A 202 -21.58 -8.80 33.36
C GLU A 202 -21.49 -9.78 32.16
N ASN A 203 -21.95 -9.32 31.00
CA ASN A 203 -21.93 -10.08 29.75
C ASN A 203 -21.01 -9.37 28.76
N ALA A 204 -19.96 -10.05 28.32
CA ALA A 204 -18.96 -9.46 27.43
C ALA A 204 -19.57 -8.89 26.14
N ILE A 205 -20.58 -9.55 25.55
CA ILE A 205 -21.27 -9.05 24.36
C ILE A 205 -22.02 -7.74 24.65
N ALA A 206 -22.70 -7.65 25.79
CA ALA A 206 -23.44 -6.45 26.16
C ALA A 206 -22.48 -5.26 26.43
N GLU A 207 -21.35 -5.52 27.09
CA GLU A 207 -20.32 -4.51 27.32
C GLU A 207 -19.69 -4.03 26.01
N LEU A 208 -19.35 -4.94 25.10
CA LEU A 208 -18.81 -4.57 23.78
C LEU A 208 -19.83 -3.78 22.94
N ALA A 209 -21.10 -4.17 22.99
CA ALA A 209 -22.17 -3.41 22.32
C ALA A 209 -22.30 -1.99 22.83
N SER A 210 -22.08 -1.77 24.15
CA SER A 210 -22.05 -0.43 24.74
C SER A 210 -20.83 0.38 24.28
N ILE A 211 -19.65 -0.23 24.17
CA ILE A 211 -18.45 0.40 23.58
C ILE A 211 -18.74 0.84 22.14
N ILE A 212 -19.33 -0.05 21.34
CA ILE A 212 -19.70 0.26 19.95
C ILE A 212 -20.70 1.43 19.89
N ASP A 213 -21.73 1.42 20.71
CA ASP A 213 -22.71 2.50 20.77
C ASP A 213 -22.06 3.86 21.11
N ASP A 214 -21.06 3.89 22.00
CA ASP A 214 -20.31 5.09 22.32
C ASP A 214 -19.37 5.52 21.20
N ILE A 215 -18.72 4.60 20.48
CA ILE A 215 -17.95 4.91 19.27
C ILE A 215 -18.84 5.59 18.22
N TYR A 216 -20.06 5.09 17.99
CA TYR A 216 -20.97 5.63 16.98
C TYR A 216 -21.66 6.94 17.41
N LYS A 217 -21.44 7.43 18.63
CA LYS A 217 -21.81 8.77 19.10
C LYS A 217 -20.72 9.83 18.90
N ILE A 218 -19.49 9.44 18.48
CA ILE A 218 -18.41 10.38 18.24
C ILE A 218 -18.82 11.36 17.14
N ARG A 219 -18.71 12.65 17.45
CA ARG A 219 -18.79 13.70 16.44
C ARG A 219 -17.42 13.94 15.85
N VAL A 220 -17.25 13.60 14.60
CA VAL A 220 -15.98 13.79 13.87
C VAL A 220 -15.70 15.27 13.63
N PRO A 221 -14.43 15.70 13.49
CA PRO A 221 -14.08 17.05 13.11
C PRO A 221 -14.75 17.47 11.77
N GLU A 222 -15.11 18.75 11.64
CA GLU A 222 -15.73 19.29 10.43
C GLU A 222 -14.71 19.54 9.32
N GLU A 223 -13.45 19.82 9.68
CA GLU A 223 -12.37 20.07 8.74
C GLU A 223 -11.75 18.74 8.25
N GLY A 224 -11.61 18.62 6.92
CA GLY A 224 -11.10 17.41 6.28
C GLY A 224 -12.15 16.28 6.28
N LYS A 225 -11.67 15.05 6.04
CA LYS A 225 -12.50 13.85 6.09
C LYS A 225 -11.99 12.92 7.18
N THR A 226 -12.77 12.79 8.26
CA THR A 226 -12.52 11.84 9.34
C THR A 226 -13.62 10.80 9.39
N THR A 227 -13.27 9.54 9.52
CA THR A 227 -14.21 8.41 9.53
C THR A 227 -13.81 7.40 10.61
N TYR A 228 -14.74 6.54 10.99
CA TYR A 228 -14.50 5.39 11.84
C TYR A 228 -15.42 4.23 11.45
N ASN A 229 -15.03 3.01 11.82
CA ASN A 229 -15.80 1.82 11.53
C ASN A 229 -15.53 0.71 12.54
N VAL A 230 -16.53 -0.12 12.82
CA VAL A 230 -16.39 -1.42 13.45
C VAL A 230 -16.65 -2.47 12.37
N GLY A 231 -15.59 -3.19 11.98
CA GLY A 231 -15.63 -4.09 10.81
C GLY A 231 -16.02 -5.51 11.13
N THR A 232 -15.64 -6.02 12.31
CA THR A 232 -15.94 -7.39 12.73
C THR A 232 -16.30 -7.47 14.22
N ILE A 233 -17.12 -8.46 14.58
CA ILE A 233 -17.41 -8.85 15.97
C ILE A 233 -17.41 -10.38 16.00
N GLU A 234 -16.69 -10.96 16.98
CA GLU A 234 -16.61 -12.39 17.20
C GLU A 234 -16.64 -12.72 18.70
N GLY A 235 -17.35 -13.75 19.12
CA GLY A 235 -17.34 -14.21 20.52
C GLY A 235 -18.64 -14.81 20.99
N GLY A 236 -18.65 -15.16 22.29
CA GLY A 236 -19.73 -15.95 22.89
C GLY A 236 -19.65 -17.42 22.53
N THR A 237 -20.46 -18.27 23.17
CA THR A 237 -20.42 -19.73 22.99
C THR A 237 -21.79 -20.35 22.76
N SER A 238 -22.83 -19.93 23.49
CA SER A 238 -24.15 -20.50 23.41
C SER A 238 -25.22 -19.53 23.91
N VAL A 239 -26.46 -19.69 23.45
CA VAL A 239 -27.60 -18.83 23.84
C VAL A 239 -27.93 -18.87 25.34
N ASN A 240 -27.58 -19.94 26.05
CA ASN A 240 -27.85 -20.10 27.48
C ASN A 240 -26.61 -19.82 28.36
N THR A 241 -25.58 -19.17 27.80
CA THR A 241 -24.40 -18.69 28.55
C THR A 241 -24.32 -17.17 28.55
N ILE A 242 -23.88 -16.59 29.67
CA ILE A 242 -23.40 -15.22 29.73
C ILE A 242 -22.03 -15.23 29.07
N ALA A 243 -21.84 -14.47 27.99
CA ALA A 243 -20.58 -14.45 27.24
C ALA A 243 -19.42 -14.01 28.13
N GLN A 244 -18.35 -14.83 28.14
CA GLN A 244 -17.12 -14.53 28.87
C GLN A 244 -16.16 -13.66 28.08
N GLU A 245 -16.14 -13.82 26.75
CA GLU A 245 -15.21 -13.14 25.87
C GLU A 245 -15.87 -12.80 24.54
N VAL A 246 -15.57 -11.62 24.05
CA VAL A 246 -15.94 -11.14 22.72
C VAL A 246 -14.88 -10.17 22.24
N GLN A 247 -14.61 -10.15 20.95
CA GLN A 247 -13.67 -9.19 20.35
C GLN A 247 -14.29 -8.47 19.16
N MET A 248 -13.76 -7.29 18.85
CA MET A 248 -14.04 -6.56 17.62
C MET A 248 -12.75 -6.08 16.96
N LEU A 249 -12.80 -5.89 15.64
CA LEU A 249 -11.84 -5.05 14.92
C LEU A 249 -12.53 -3.74 14.54
N CYS A 250 -11.89 -2.65 14.89
CA CYS A 250 -12.37 -1.30 14.58
C CYS A 250 -11.22 -0.41 14.12
N GLU A 251 -11.57 0.66 13.40
CA GLU A 251 -10.60 1.64 12.92
C GLU A 251 -11.17 3.06 12.94
N TYR A 252 -10.29 4.03 12.90
CA TYR A 252 -10.59 5.39 12.44
C TYR A 252 -9.56 5.83 11.40
N ARG A 253 -9.97 6.76 10.53
CA ARG A 253 -9.13 7.34 9.47
C ARG A 253 -9.32 8.84 9.43
N SER A 254 -8.27 9.56 9.02
CA SER A 254 -8.37 10.98 8.70
C SER A 254 -7.33 11.38 7.66
N ASP A 255 -7.68 12.34 6.80
CA ASP A 255 -6.74 13.01 5.89
C ASP A 255 -5.99 14.18 6.57
N ARG A 256 -6.16 14.33 7.91
CA ARG A 256 -5.55 15.36 8.73
C ARG A 256 -4.95 14.77 10.00
N LYS A 257 -3.78 15.26 10.38
CA LYS A 257 -3.09 14.85 11.62
C LYS A 257 -3.89 15.18 12.87
N ASP A 258 -4.43 16.38 12.98
CA ASP A 258 -5.29 16.79 14.10
C ASP A 258 -6.57 15.96 14.21
N GLY A 259 -7.12 15.53 13.07
CA GLY A 259 -8.24 14.59 13.02
C GLY A 259 -7.87 13.22 13.62
N LEU A 260 -6.68 12.68 13.28
CA LEU A 260 -6.20 11.42 13.86
C LEU A 260 -5.98 11.54 15.39
N GLU A 261 -5.32 12.60 15.83
CA GLU A 261 -5.05 12.86 17.26
C GLU A 261 -6.37 13.01 18.05
N TYR A 262 -7.37 13.68 17.48
CA TYR A 262 -8.69 13.78 18.06
C TYR A 262 -9.36 12.41 18.21
N MET A 263 -9.34 11.58 17.16
CA MET A 263 -9.97 10.26 17.19
C MET A 263 -9.24 9.30 18.12
N GLU A 264 -7.90 9.33 18.17
CA GLU A 264 -7.11 8.57 19.11
C GLU A 264 -7.56 8.84 20.54
N LYS A 265 -7.64 10.12 20.89
CA LYS A 265 -8.11 10.54 22.23
C LYS A 265 -9.54 10.03 22.52
N LYS A 266 -10.47 10.15 21.54
CA LYS A 266 -11.86 9.70 21.72
C LYS A 266 -11.97 8.19 21.90
N PHE A 267 -11.26 7.42 21.10
CA PHE A 267 -11.25 5.96 21.23
C PHE A 267 -10.68 5.53 22.58
N HIS A 268 -9.55 6.11 23.00
CA HIS A 268 -8.97 5.82 24.32
C HIS A 268 -9.90 6.20 25.47
N GLU A 269 -10.53 7.38 25.44
CA GLU A 269 -11.51 7.80 26.44
C GLU A 269 -12.66 6.78 26.58
N ILE A 270 -13.19 6.28 25.46
CA ILE A 270 -14.25 5.27 25.44
C ILE A 270 -13.75 3.96 26.04
N PHE A 271 -12.62 3.42 25.55
CA PHE A 271 -12.09 2.14 26.02
C PHE A 271 -11.80 2.16 27.53
N GLU A 272 -11.22 3.24 28.04
CA GLU A 272 -10.93 3.38 29.47
C GLU A 272 -12.21 3.52 30.32
N SER A 273 -13.25 4.20 29.82
CA SER A 273 -14.50 4.41 30.57
C SER A 273 -15.30 3.11 30.80
N HIS A 274 -15.05 2.06 29.98
CA HIS A 274 -15.71 0.77 30.07
C HIS A 274 -14.97 -0.24 30.97
N LYS A 275 -13.75 0.07 31.41
CA LYS A 275 -13.02 -0.75 32.38
C LYS A 275 -13.67 -0.62 33.77
N LYS A 276 -14.09 -1.73 34.35
CA LYS A 276 -14.70 -1.75 35.68
C LYS A 276 -14.50 -3.11 36.34
N GLU A 277 -14.92 -3.23 37.61
CA GLU A 277 -14.84 -4.50 38.32
C GLU A 277 -15.53 -5.62 37.52
N HIS A 278 -14.82 -6.72 37.28
CA HIS A 278 -15.25 -7.89 36.50
C HIS A 278 -15.46 -7.67 35.00
N VAL A 279 -15.04 -6.52 34.47
CA VAL A 279 -14.99 -6.23 33.01
C VAL A 279 -13.60 -5.77 32.67
N GLU A 280 -12.89 -6.63 31.95
CA GLU A 280 -11.58 -6.30 31.39
C GLU A 280 -11.76 -5.87 29.93
N VAL A 281 -11.11 -4.77 29.55
CA VAL A 281 -11.06 -4.27 28.18
C VAL A 281 -9.60 -4.23 27.75
N GLU A 282 -9.20 -5.17 26.93
CA GLU A 282 -7.88 -5.25 26.32
C GLU A 282 -7.91 -4.54 24.95
N VAL A 283 -6.95 -3.68 24.69
CA VAL A 283 -6.86 -2.90 23.45
C VAL A 283 -5.50 -3.14 22.84
N GLU A 284 -5.48 -3.71 21.65
CA GLU A 284 -4.27 -3.95 20.86
C GLU A 284 -4.30 -3.07 19.61
N LEU A 285 -3.25 -2.26 19.41
CA LEU A 285 -3.06 -1.54 18.15
C LEU A 285 -2.51 -2.51 17.09
N VAL A 286 -3.33 -2.87 16.11
CA VAL A 286 -2.98 -3.85 15.07
C VAL A 286 -2.52 -3.22 13.77
N GLY A 287 -2.66 -1.90 13.62
CA GLY A 287 -2.16 -1.17 12.47
C GLY A 287 -2.18 0.34 12.70
N LEU A 288 -1.13 1.00 12.21
CA LEU A 288 -1.00 2.45 12.27
C LEU A 288 -0.39 2.96 10.96
N ARG A 289 -1.15 3.76 10.20
CA ARG A 289 -0.67 4.47 9.01
C ARG A 289 -0.69 5.98 9.33
N PRO A 290 0.44 6.69 9.25
CA PRO A 290 0.47 8.11 9.57
C PRO A 290 -0.11 8.97 8.46
N CYS A 291 -0.46 10.22 8.79
CA CYS A 291 -0.66 11.29 7.82
C CYS A 291 0.66 11.92 7.40
N GLU A 292 0.59 12.77 6.39
CA GLU A 292 1.70 13.59 5.94
C GLU A 292 2.16 14.61 7.01
N ASN A 293 3.47 14.95 6.96
CA ASN A 293 4.09 15.95 7.84
C ASN A 293 5.16 16.71 7.05
N LEU A 294 4.74 17.43 6.01
CA LEU A 294 5.62 18.20 5.14
C LEU A 294 5.69 19.67 5.58
N ASN A 295 6.88 20.28 5.47
CA ASN A 295 7.03 21.72 5.52
C ASN A 295 6.72 22.37 4.14
N GLU A 296 6.73 23.71 4.05
CA GLU A 296 6.37 24.43 2.81
C GLU A 296 7.26 24.08 1.61
N GLU A 297 8.56 23.89 1.82
CA GLU A 297 9.50 23.50 0.76
C GLU A 297 9.24 22.09 0.25
N GLN A 298 9.06 21.15 1.17
CA GLN A 298 8.76 19.75 0.87
C GLN A 298 7.40 19.62 0.17
N GLU A 299 6.40 20.39 0.62
CA GLU A 299 5.10 20.46 -0.02
C GLU A 299 5.19 21.03 -1.45
N SER A 300 5.95 22.11 -1.64
CA SER A 300 6.17 22.67 -2.98
C SER A 300 6.82 21.64 -3.92
N ARG A 301 7.79 20.86 -3.41
CA ARG A 301 8.41 19.78 -4.19
C ARG A 301 7.43 18.67 -4.51
N ARG A 302 6.59 18.26 -3.56
CA ARG A 302 5.54 17.27 -3.78
C ARG A 302 4.55 17.73 -4.86
N GLN A 303 4.12 18.99 -4.82
CA GLN A 303 3.21 19.54 -5.83
C GLN A 303 3.83 19.54 -7.24
N GLU A 304 5.14 19.77 -7.34
CA GLU A 304 5.86 19.63 -8.60
C GLU A 304 5.88 18.16 -9.09
N MET A 305 6.14 17.20 -8.19
CA MET A 305 6.09 15.77 -8.51
C MET A 305 4.71 15.35 -9.00
N ILE A 306 3.63 15.79 -8.32
CA ILE A 306 2.24 15.54 -8.71
C ILE A 306 1.98 16.10 -10.11
N ARG A 307 2.33 17.36 -10.37
CA ARG A 307 2.15 17.98 -11.70
C ARG A 307 2.87 17.19 -12.78
N ILE A 308 4.09 16.75 -12.53
CA ILE A 308 4.87 15.95 -13.47
C ILE A 308 4.21 14.59 -13.74
N ALA A 309 3.75 13.89 -12.71
CA ALA A 309 3.02 12.63 -12.86
C ALA A 309 1.73 12.82 -13.68
N GLN A 310 1.00 13.91 -13.43
CA GLN A 310 -0.18 14.30 -14.21
C GLN A 310 0.15 14.60 -15.67
N ASP A 311 1.22 15.36 -15.95
CA ASP A 311 1.64 15.71 -17.30
C ASP A 311 2.08 14.46 -18.09
N ILE A 312 2.84 13.54 -17.47
CA ILE A 312 3.24 12.25 -18.06
C ILE A 312 2.00 11.41 -18.38
N SER A 313 1.09 11.26 -17.41
CA SER A 313 -0.13 10.49 -17.61
C SER A 313 -0.98 11.06 -18.74
N GLU A 314 -1.27 12.37 -18.73
CA GLU A 314 -2.07 13.04 -19.74
C GLU A 314 -1.47 12.90 -21.15
N GLU A 315 -0.15 13.08 -21.27
CA GLU A 315 0.55 13.00 -22.55
C GLU A 315 0.50 11.60 -23.16
N LEU A 316 0.72 10.55 -22.33
CA LEU A 316 0.84 9.18 -22.80
C LEU A 316 -0.51 8.45 -22.87
N THR A 317 -1.46 8.79 -22.02
CA THR A 317 -2.74 8.08 -21.89
C THR A 317 -3.95 8.90 -22.36
N GLY A 318 -3.79 10.22 -22.52
CA GLY A 318 -4.92 11.16 -22.73
C GLY A 318 -5.73 11.42 -21.44
N ILE A 319 -5.33 10.88 -20.30
CA ILE A 319 -6.02 11.04 -19.01
C ILE A 319 -5.12 11.81 -18.05
N ARG A 320 -5.59 12.99 -17.62
CA ARG A 320 -4.96 13.72 -16.52
C ARG A 320 -5.62 13.27 -15.20
N PRO A 321 -4.88 12.55 -14.32
CA PRO A 321 -5.48 12.08 -13.08
C PRO A 321 -5.81 13.23 -12.14
N ASP A 322 -7.01 13.18 -11.56
CA ASP A 322 -7.36 14.04 -10.42
C ASP A 322 -6.71 13.49 -9.16
N GLY A 323 -6.11 14.37 -8.35
CA GLY A 323 -5.54 13.96 -7.07
C GLY A 323 -6.64 13.65 -6.04
N ILE A 324 -6.58 12.48 -5.44
CA ILE A 324 -7.50 12.08 -4.36
C ILE A 324 -6.74 11.75 -3.07
N PRO A 325 -7.34 11.91 -1.90
CA PRO A 325 -6.78 11.37 -0.66
C PRO A 325 -6.79 9.84 -0.66
N GLY A 326 -5.67 9.22 -0.27
CA GLY A 326 -5.53 7.76 -0.21
C GLY A 326 -4.55 7.31 0.86
N SER A 327 -4.52 6.01 1.12
CA SER A 327 -3.58 5.40 2.07
C SER A 327 -2.76 4.36 1.33
N THR A 328 -1.49 4.65 1.12
CA THR A 328 -0.54 3.89 0.29
C THR A 328 0.83 3.85 0.94
N ASP A 329 1.81 3.21 0.32
CA ASP A 329 3.21 3.23 0.74
C ASP A 329 3.76 4.63 0.95
N CYS A 330 3.23 5.63 0.23
CA CYS A 330 3.63 7.02 0.38
C CYS A 330 3.29 7.65 1.74
N ASN A 331 2.40 7.05 2.54
CA ASN A 331 2.10 7.55 3.89
C ASN A 331 3.36 7.64 4.77
N ILE A 332 4.24 6.65 4.66
CA ILE A 332 5.44 6.59 5.50
C ILE A 332 6.44 7.70 5.15
N PRO A 333 6.96 7.81 3.92
CA PRO A 333 7.88 8.88 3.60
C PRO A 333 7.25 10.27 3.76
N LEU A 334 5.97 10.48 3.42
CA LEU A 334 5.27 11.74 3.64
C LEU A 334 5.22 12.14 5.12
N SER A 335 5.07 11.18 6.04
CA SER A 335 5.08 11.43 7.48
C SER A 335 6.46 11.83 8.01
N MET A 336 7.51 11.46 7.30
CA MET A 336 8.91 11.77 7.62
C MET A 336 9.44 13.03 6.93
N GLY A 337 8.58 13.75 6.20
CA GLY A 337 8.98 14.96 5.48
C GLY A 337 9.61 14.70 4.10
N ILE A 338 9.44 13.50 3.55
CA ILE A 338 9.96 13.12 2.24
C ILE A 338 8.86 13.32 1.19
N PRO A 339 9.04 14.21 0.19
CA PRO A 339 8.09 14.42 -0.90
C PRO A 339 7.83 13.10 -1.63
N SER A 340 6.55 12.72 -1.76
CA SER A 340 6.15 11.43 -2.33
C SER A 340 4.87 11.53 -3.13
N VAL A 341 4.74 10.69 -4.16
CA VAL A 341 3.54 10.58 -4.99
C VAL A 341 3.28 9.11 -5.34
N CYS A 342 2.00 8.74 -5.32
CA CYS A 342 1.55 7.42 -5.72
C CYS A 342 0.56 7.54 -6.89
N TYR A 343 0.75 6.76 -7.95
CA TYR A 343 -0.15 6.76 -9.12
C TYR A 343 -0.03 5.49 -9.95
N GLY A 344 -1.14 5.13 -10.60
CA GLY A 344 -1.24 3.93 -11.41
C GLY A 344 -0.82 4.14 -12.87
N ALA A 345 -0.24 3.11 -13.44
CA ALA A 345 0.27 3.12 -14.81
C ALA A 345 -0.61 2.36 -15.82
N VAL A 346 -1.40 1.36 -15.39
CA VAL A 346 -2.19 0.50 -16.27
C VAL A 346 -3.69 0.67 -16.07
N ALA A 347 -4.49 0.43 -17.11
CA ALA A 347 -5.94 0.47 -16.98
C ALA A 347 -6.48 -0.86 -16.46
N GLY A 348 -7.39 -0.81 -15.49
CA GLY A 348 -8.03 -1.98 -14.88
C GLY A 348 -9.15 -1.58 -13.93
N GLU A 349 -9.88 -2.55 -13.45
CA GLU A 349 -10.94 -2.36 -12.45
C GLU A 349 -11.06 -3.58 -11.54
N GLY A 350 -11.81 -3.43 -10.46
CA GLY A 350 -12.14 -4.51 -9.56
C GLY A 350 -11.08 -4.81 -8.51
N ALA A 351 -10.13 -3.89 -8.24
CA ALA A 351 -9.17 -4.03 -7.15
C ALA A 351 -9.84 -4.51 -5.86
N HIS A 352 -9.20 -5.43 -5.12
CA HIS A 352 -9.72 -6.09 -3.92
C HIS A 352 -10.93 -7.01 -4.15
N THR A 353 -11.23 -7.38 -5.40
CA THR A 353 -12.27 -8.38 -5.73
C THR A 353 -11.70 -9.56 -6.51
N ARG A 354 -12.41 -10.69 -6.54
CA ARG A 354 -12.02 -11.86 -7.34
C ARG A 354 -12.20 -11.65 -8.84
N GLU A 355 -12.93 -10.61 -9.23
CA GLU A 355 -13.24 -10.20 -10.61
C GLU A 355 -12.28 -9.14 -11.14
N GLU A 356 -11.20 -8.87 -10.42
CA GLU A 356 -10.18 -7.90 -10.81
C GLU A 356 -9.57 -8.24 -12.16
N TYR A 357 -9.37 -7.19 -12.97
CA TYR A 357 -8.73 -7.33 -14.28
C TYR A 357 -7.91 -6.09 -14.67
N VAL A 358 -6.96 -6.29 -15.56
CA VAL A 358 -6.31 -5.22 -16.33
C VAL A 358 -6.63 -5.32 -17.81
N VAL A 359 -6.66 -4.18 -18.49
CA VAL A 359 -6.88 -4.11 -19.94
C VAL A 359 -5.58 -4.38 -20.66
N LYS A 360 -5.48 -5.49 -21.38
CA LYS A 360 -4.24 -5.92 -22.09
C LYS A 360 -3.65 -4.83 -22.98
N ALA A 361 -4.48 -4.10 -23.71
CA ALA A 361 -4.05 -3.02 -24.60
C ALA A 361 -3.40 -1.83 -23.86
N SER A 362 -3.67 -1.66 -22.55
CA SER A 362 -3.09 -0.57 -21.76
C SER A 362 -1.68 -0.86 -21.24
N LEU A 363 -1.23 -2.10 -21.27
CA LEU A 363 0.06 -2.50 -20.69
C LEU A 363 1.23 -1.72 -21.32
N LYS A 364 1.27 -1.63 -22.66
CA LYS A 364 2.32 -0.91 -23.37
C LYS A 364 2.39 0.57 -22.95
N THR A 365 1.25 1.23 -22.87
CA THR A 365 1.15 2.62 -22.40
C THR A 365 1.54 2.72 -20.93
N GLY A 366 1.16 1.75 -20.10
CA GLY A 366 1.56 1.69 -18.70
C GLY A 366 3.08 1.57 -18.53
N TYR A 367 3.73 0.75 -19.36
CA TYR A 367 5.20 0.69 -19.38
C TYR A 367 5.81 2.04 -19.79
N GLN A 368 5.25 2.74 -20.78
CA GLN A 368 5.70 4.09 -21.14
C GLN A 368 5.59 5.07 -19.97
N VAL A 369 4.51 5.01 -19.17
CA VAL A 369 4.35 5.87 -17.99
C VAL A 369 5.43 5.59 -16.96
N ALA A 370 5.73 4.34 -16.63
CA ALA A 370 6.80 3.98 -15.69
C ALA A 370 8.18 4.42 -16.21
N PHE A 371 8.49 4.15 -17.47
CA PHE A 371 9.74 4.58 -18.10
C PHE A 371 9.89 6.10 -18.08
N ALA A 372 8.87 6.86 -18.48
CA ALA A 372 8.90 8.31 -18.48
C ALA A 372 9.13 8.89 -17.08
N SER A 373 8.59 8.24 -16.07
CA SER A 373 8.75 8.67 -14.68
C SER A 373 10.16 8.44 -14.16
N VAL A 374 10.73 7.28 -14.43
CA VAL A 374 12.05 6.86 -13.95
C VAL A 374 13.18 7.54 -14.72
N LEU A 375 13.12 7.55 -16.06
CA LEU A 375 14.21 8.02 -16.92
C LEU A 375 14.51 9.52 -16.78
N ARG A 376 13.64 10.28 -16.15
CA ARG A 376 13.90 11.70 -15.80
C ARG A 376 15.12 11.88 -14.89
N TYR A 377 15.52 10.88 -14.16
CA TYR A 377 16.65 10.88 -13.24
C TYR A 377 17.94 10.37 -13.86
N PHE A 378 17.89 10.01 -15.14
CA PHE A 378 19.03 9.56 -15.91
C PHE A 378 19.52 10.63 -16.87
N GLU A 379 20.82 10.60 -17.24
CA GLU A 379 21.38 11.47 -18.28
C GLU A 379 20.66 11.21 -19.61
N GLU A 380 20.87 12.07 -20.60
CA GLU A 380 20.14 12.04 -21.86
C GLU A 380 20.07 10.62 -22.46
N VAL A 381 18.86 10.10 -22.53
CA VAL A 381 18.49 8.82 -23.16
C VAL A 381 17.77 9.13 -24.46
#